data_2202fcfb4c7b521642b26775a4b2e657
#
_entry.id   2202fcfb4c7b521642b26775a4b2e657
#
_cell.length_a   1.000
_cell.length_b   1.000
_cell.length_c   1.000
_cell.angle_alpha   90.00
_cell.angle_beta   90.00
_cell.angle_gamma   90.00
#
_symmetry.space_group_name_H-M   'P 1'
#
loop_
_entity.id
_entity.type
_entity.pdbx_description
1 polymer ?
#
loop_
_entity_poly.entity_id
_entity_poly.type
_entity_poly.pdbx_seq_one_letter_code
_entity_poly.pdbx_strand_id
1 'polypeptide(L)'
;MLLKVEQLRDSVRIALLTPYDGGNLGDSAIQAALIANLRRCEPHVDLCGITLHPARTSARHQIPCYSLTATSRSHYRGTKERDDGERPLPVAEASVGLYRRLRRMARAVPFVRWLKTGVDETLHAIRSYRLLRDVDVLAIAGGGQLDDEWGGSWGHPYALMKWTVLARAAGSSVAFLSVGACRIESRLTRLFLKTALSLACYRSYRDAESRRLALGITPRADGSVVPDLGFSLSGTSIEPSIKTEGAPLFVGVSPIAYGHAALWPTADQVQHERYLEELAGFVREILRRGVSVTLFSSSPPDDQIFADLLERVELGLDSASRGRLCARNSETVEELFDVLHAVDLVVASRLHGVMLSFLSGRPAIAISYDRKVTSLMAELGQAEYCLDIHSFKSDDLLRRFFALQAHSKVIQSAVASTCREYDEVLKRQCRDITRLALRRRRSRFRRNGDTYSKEARDSGPEGRPGIKPVSGPMTASATETPGTGNRDEMSYGKR
;
A
#
# COMPACT_ATOMS: atom_id res chain seq x y z
N MET A 1 0.31 31.78 13.90
CA MET A 1 -0.79 31.29 13.07
C MET A 1 -0.57 31.58 11.58
N LEU A 2 -0.09 32.75 11.19
CA LEU A 2 0.21 33.12 9.78
C LEU A 2 1.34 32.27 9.16
N LEU A 3 2.44 32.01 9.86
CA LEU A 3 3.53 31.15 9.39
C LEU A 3 3.08 29.68 9.11
N LYS A 4 2.13 29.15 9.87
CA LYS A 4 1.55 27.84 9.64
C LYS A 4 0.65 27.78 8.39
N VAL A 5 0.00 28.88 8.05
CA VAL A 5 -0.85 29.02 6.86
C VAL A 5 -0.01 29.18 5.59
N GLU A 6 1.14 29.86 5.66
CA GLU A 6 2.09 29.96 4.54
C GLU A 6 2.80 28.63 4.28
N GLN A 7 3.22 27.92 5.32
CA GLN A 7 3.83 26.58 5.18
C GLN A 7 2.85 25.53 4.58
N LEU A 8 1.55 25.62 4.89
CA LEU A 8 0.51 24.78 4.29
C LEU A 8 0.24 25.13 2.81
N ARG A 9 0.52 26.36 2.38
CA ARG A 9 0.42 26.75 0.98
C ARG A 9 1.53 26.15 0.11
N ASP A 10 2.68 25.80 0.67
CA ASP A 10 3.85 25.30 -0.07
C ASP A 10 4.01 23.78 -0.04
N SER A 11 3.27 23.05 0.80
CA SER A 11 3.37 21.59 0.89
C SER A 11 2.81 20.89 -0.36
N VAL A 12 3.55 19.95 -0.94
CA VAL A 12 3.03 19.11 -2.04
C VAL A 12 2.02 18.10 -1.51
N ARG A 13 0.97 17.80 -2.30
CA ARG A 13 -0.05 16.83 -1.94
C ARG A 13 -0.01 15.62 -2.84
N ILE A 14 0.14 14.43 -2.24
CA ILE A 14 0.20 13.15 -2.95
C ILE A 14 -0.92 12.25 -2.46
N ALA A 15 -1.74 11.75 -3.39
CA ALA A 15 -2.78 10.77 -3.11
C ALA A 15 -2.26 9.36 -3.43
N LEU A 16 -2.37 8.44 -2.48
CA LEU A 16 -1.96 7.04 -2.60
C LEU A 16 -3.18 6.17 -2.92
N LEU A 17 -3.24 5.63 -4.13
CA LEU A 17 -4.33 4.76 -4.55
C LEU A 17 -3.92 3.30 -4.42
N THR A 18 -4.75 2.53 -3.71
CA THR A 18 -4.56 1.09 -3.53
C THR A 18 -5.91 0.39 -3.31
N PRO A 19 -6.10 -0.87 -3.76
CA PRO A 19 -7.27 -1.67 -3.42
C PRO A 19 -7.23 -2.22 -1.98
N TYR A 20 -6.25 -1.81 -1.19
CA TYR A 20 -6.08 -2.24 0.18
C TYR A 20 -7.33 -2.00 1.04
N ASP A 21 -7.73 -3.03 1.77
CA ASP A 21 -8.92 -3.03 2.63
C ASP A 21 -8.62 -2.83 4.12
N GLY A 22 -7.34 -2.78 4.49
CA GLY A 22 -6.89 -2.63 5.86
C GLY A 22 -6.65 -3.96 6.59
N GLY A 23 -6.88 -5.12 5.97
CA GLY A 23 -6.73 -6.43 6.60
C GLY A 23 -5.40 -7.13 6.32
N ASN A 24 -4.90 -7.08 5.10
CA ASN A 24 -3.66 -7.75 4.70
C ASN A 24 -2.43 -6.98 5.20
N LEU A 25 -1.63 -7.61 6.06
CA LEU A 25 -0.43 -6.98 6.64
C LEU A 25 0.66 -6.71 5.61
N GLY A 26 0.75 -7.51 4.55
CA GLY A 26 1.69 -7.28 3.45
C GLY A 26 1.39 -6.00 2.70
N ASP A 27 0.13 -5.77 2.33
CA ASP A 27 -0.30 -4.53 1.69
C ASP A 27 -0.19 -3.33 2.65
N SER A 28 -0.40 -3.56 3.96
CA SER A 28 -0.16 -2.56 5.00
C SER A 28 1.32 -2.16 5.07
N ALA A 29 2.22 -3.13 5.01
CA ALA A 29 3.67 -2.89 4.99
C ALA A 29 4.10 -2.06 3.78
N ILE A 30 3.56 -2.35 2.57
CA ILE A 30 3.78 -1.55 1.36
C ILE A 30 3.36 -0.09 1.59
N GLN A 31 2.18 0.14 2.16
CA GLN A 31 1.67 1.49 2.44
C GLN A 31 2.54 2.22 3.47
N ALA A 32 2.86 1.55 4.57
CA ALA A 32 3.72 2.10 5.63
C ALA A 32 5.10 2.50 5.09
N ALA A 33 5.72 1.63 4.29
CA ALA A 33 7.00 1.88 3.64
C ALA A 33 6.97 3.10 2.72
N LEU A 34 5.96 3.19 1.85
CA LEU A 34 5.82 4.32 0.92
C LEU A 34 5.57 5.63 1.67
N ILE A 35 4.68 5.65 2.67
CA ILE A 35 4.39 6.83 3.50
C ILE A 35 5.65 7.30 4.21
N ALA A 36 6.41 6.39 4.85
CA ALA A 36 7.65 6.71 5.53
C ALA A 36 8.69 7.31 4.58
N ASN A 37 8.86 6.73 3.40
CA ASN A 37 9.80 7.21 2.40
C ASN A 37 9.41 8.59 1.83
N LEU A 38 8.14 8.81 1.53
CA LEU A 38 7.67 10.11 1.04
C LEU A 38 7.88 11.20 2.09
N ARG A 39 7.56 10.93 3.37
CA ARG A 39 7.81 11.86 4.48
C ARG A 39 9.30 12.13 4.72
N ARG A 40 10.16 11.13 4.46
CA ARG A 40 11.63 11.31 4.54
C ARG A 40 12.14 12.20 3.41
N CYS A 41 11.61 12.05 2.20
CA CYS A 41 12.00 12.86 1.05
C CYS A 41 11.43 14.28 1.10
N GLU A 42 10.23 14.45 1.65
CA GLU A 42 9.53 15.73 1.79
C GLU A 42 8.80 15.74 3.15
N PRO A 43 9.43 16.29 4.20
CA PRO A 43 8.86 16.27 5.55
C PRO A 43 7.49 16.94 5.69
N HIS A 44 7.17 17.89 4.81
CA HIS A 44 5.90 18.61 4.80
C HIS A 44 4.92 18.08 3.76
N VAL A 45 5.13 16.87 3.21
CA VAL A 45 4.20 16.27 2.25
C VAL A 45 2.83 16.04 2.88
N ASP A 46 1.78 16.53 2.22
CA ASP A 46 0.39 16.22 2.57
C ASP A 46 -0.02 14.92 1.84
N LEU A 47 -0.29 13.87 2.61
CA LEU A 47 -0.64 12.55 2.10
C LEU A 47 -2.10 12.25 2.36
N CYS A 48 -2.77 11.64 1.36
CA CYS A 48 -4.08 11.05 1.54
C CYS A 48 -4.17 9.69 0.85
N GLY A 49 -5.03 8.80 1.37
CA GLY A 49 -5.28 7.48 0.81
C GLY A 49 -6.56 7.45 -0.04
N ILE A 50 -6.57 6.61 -1.08
CA ILE A 50 -7.75 6.25 -1.86
C ILE A 50 -7.86 4.73 -1.82
N THR A 51 -8.82 4.18 -1.08
CA THR A 51 -8.81 2.78 -0.64
C THR A 51 -10.23 2.21 -0.55
N LEU A 52 -10.35 0.87 -0.45
CA LEU A 52 -11.64 0.19 -0.29
C LEU A 52 -12.27 0.44 1.08
N HIS A 53 -11.47 0.50 2.15
CA HIS A 53 -11.93 0.75 3.53
C HIS A 53 -11.25 1.98 4.14
N PRO A 54 -11.74 3.18 3.82
CA PRO A 54 -11.11 4.44 4.25
C PRO A 54 -10.92 4.56 5.76
N ALA A 55 -11.92 4.18 6.55
CA ALA A 55 -11.87 4.31 8.01
C ALA A 55 -10.75 3.44 8.62
N ARG A 56 -10.67 2.16 8.22
CA ARG A 56 -9.65 1.22 8.70
C ARG A 56 -8.24 1.64 8.25
N THR A 57 -8.09 2.03 6.97
CA THR A 57 -6.80 2.50 6.43
C THR A 57 -6.35 3.80 7.10
N SER A 58 -7.28 4.74 7.34
CA SER A 58 -6.99 5.99 8.03
C SER A 58 -6.55 5.76 9.48
N ALA A 59 -7.23 4.88 10.21
CA ALA A 59 -6.85 4.52 11.57
C ALA A 59 -5.45 3.91 11.64
N ARG A 60 -5.10 3.03 10.68
CA ARG A 60 -3.82 2.33 10.65
C ARG A 60 -2.65 3.21 10.26
N HIS A 61 -2.80 4.03 9.21
CA HIS A 61 -1.68 4.80 8.64
C HIS A 61 -1.67 6.29 9.02
N GLN A 62 -2.64 6.74 9.82
CA GLN A 62 -2.74 8.13 10.30
C GLN A 62 -2.69 9.16 9.17
N ILE A 63 -3.40 8.86 8.06
CA ILE A 63 -3.61 9.77 6.92
C ILE A 63 -5.10 9.84 6.58
N PRO A 64 -5.61 10.98 6.08
CA PRO A 64 -6.98 11.06 5.58
C PRO A 64 -7.19 10.08 4.41
N CYS A 65 -8.28 9.31 4.45
CA CYS A 65 -8.57 8.34 3.39
C CYS A 65 -9.96 8.56 2.77
N TYR A 66 -10.06 8.25 1.47
CA TYR A 66 -11.26 8.40 0.65
C TYR A 66 -11.62 7.08 -0.03
N SER A 67 -12.90 6.90 -0.34
CA SER A 67 -13.37 5.66 -0.96
C SER A 67 -12.89 5.53 -2.41
N LEU A 68 -12.36 4.36 -2.75
CA LEU A 68 -11.94 4.00 -4.11
C LEU A 68 -13.15 3.86 -5.06
N THR A 69 -14.31 3.41 -4.56
CA THR A 69 -15.53 3.13 -5.34
C THR A 69 -16.74 3.82 -4.76
N ALA A 70 -17.76 4.04 -5.57
CA ALA A 70 -19.03 4.67 -5.17
C ALA A 70 -19.82 3.82 -4.15
N THR A 71 -19.70 2.50 -4.25
CA THR A 71 -20.37 1.53 -3.36
C THR A 71 -19.31 0.61 -2.77
N SER A 72 -19.15 0.66 -1.46
CA SER A 72 -18.07 -0.04 -0.76
C SER A 72 -18.11 -1.57 -0.81
N ARG A 73 -19.07 -2.24 -1.47
CA ARG A 73 -19.28 -3.69 -1.27
C ARG A 73 -19.63 -4.55 -2.49
N SER A 74 -19.95 -4.04 -3.67
CA SER A 74 -20.63 -4.91 -4.64
C SER A 74 -19.77 -5.63 -5.67
N HIS A 75 -18.51 -5.28 -5.86
CA HIS A 75 -17.68 -5.85 -6.94
C HIS A 75 -16.44 -6.62 -6.48
N TYR A 76 -16.04 -6.48 -5.22
CA TYR A 76 -14.95 -7.27 -4.66
C TYR A 76 -15.52 -8.54 -3.97
N ARG A 77 -15.79 -9.58 -4.75
CA ARG A 77 -16.11 -10.92 -4.22
C ARG A 77 -14.83 -11.53 -3.65
N GLY A 78 -14.79 -11.72 -2.34
CA GLY A 78 -13.68 -12.38 -1.66
C GLY A 78 -13.62 -12.09 -0.16
N THR A 79 -14.11 -10.96 0.29
CA THR A 79 -14.16 -10.65 1.73
C THR A 79 -15.59 -10.76 2.24
N LYS A 80 -15.97 -11.95 2.72
CA LYS A 80 -17.08 -12.07 3.68
C LYS A 80 -16.60 -11.53 5.01
N GLU A 81 -16.47 -10.22 5.13
CA GLU A 81 -16.37 -9.62 6.46
C GLU A 81 -17.73 -9.72 7.15
N ARG A 82 -17.73 -10.26 8.36
CA ARG A 82 -18.80 -10.05 9.32
C ARG A 82 -18.93 -8.55 9.51
N ASP A 83 -20.11 -8.05 9.18
CA ASP A 83 -20.59 -6.71 9.53
C ASP A 83 -20.73 -6.68 11.04
N ASP A 84 -19.70 -6.28 11.77
CA ASP A 84 -19.82 -5.96 13.20
C ASP A 84 -20.64 -4.69 13.29
N GLY A 85 -21.95 -4.95 13.35
CA GLY A 85 -23.01 -4.00 13.18
C GLY A 85 -22.90 -2.77 14.09
N GLU A 86 -22.84 -1.62 13.48
CA GLU A 86 -23.58 -0.49 14.03
C GLU A 86 -25.07 -0.84 14.02
N ARG A 87 -25.59 -1.25 15.15
CA ARG A 87 -27.04 -1.36 15.38
C ARG A 87 -27.63 0.05 15.24
N PRO A 88 -28.54 0.29 14.28
CA PRO A 88 -29.27 1.55 14.25
C PRO A 88 -30.10 1.65 15.54
N LEU A 89 -30.04 2.80 16.19
CA LEU A 89 -30.91 3.16 17.29
C LEU A 89 -32.40 2.95 16.89
N PRO A 90 -33.27 2.49 17.79
CA PRO A 90 -34.67 2.22 17.47
C PRO A 90 -35.41 3.54 17.19
N VAL A 91 -35.79 3.76 15.96
CA VAL A 91 -36.73 4.83 15.56
C VAL A 91 -38.12 4.22 15.44
N ALA A 92 -39.11 4.92 15.97
CA ALA A 92 -40.51 4.54 16.13
C ALA A 92 -41.15 3.82 14.91
N GLU A 93 -41.86 2.72 15.20
CA GLU A 93 -42.22 1.65 14.27
C GLU A 93 -43.41 1.87 13.35
N ALA A 94 -44.17 2.96 13.39
CA ALA A 94 -45.50 2.99 12.77
C ALA A 94 -45.54 3.52 11.32
N SER A 95 -44.55 4.29 10.82
CA SER A 95 -44.55 4.82 9.42
C SER A 95 -43.53 4.17 8.49
N VAL A 96 -42.73 3.26 9.01
CA VAL A 96 -41.56 2.68 8.33
C VAL A 96 -41.91 1.49 7.41
N GLY A 97 -43.08 0.84 7.64
CA GLY A 97 -43.43 -0.40 6.95
C GLY A 97 -43.73 -0.21 5.46
N LEU A 98 -44.53 0.80 5.10
CA LEU A 98 -44.90 1.09 3.71
C LEU A 98 -43.71 1.64 2.91
N TYR A 99 -42.94 2.57 3.51
CA TYR A 99 -41.73 3.11 2.90
C TYR A 99 -40.64 2.05 2.70
N ARG A 100 -40.45 1.14 3.65
CA ARG A 100 -39.56 -0.02 3.51
C ARG A 100 -40.05 -0.99 2.43
N ARG A 101 -41.36 -1.23 2.31
CA ARG A 101 -41.92 -2.08 1.23
C ARG A 101 -41.79 -1.43 -0.13
N LEU A 102 -42.09 -0.15 -0.31
CA LEU A 102 -41.91 0.61 -1.53
C LEU A 102 -40.43 0.70 -1.93
N ARG A 103 -39.56 0.92 -0.97
CA ARG A 103 -38.08 0.92 -1.17
C ARG A 103 -37.55 -0.46 -1.54
N ARG A 104 -38.14 -1.54 -1.02
CA ARG A 104 -37.80 -2.93 -1.35
C ARG A 104 -38.28 -3.28 -2.74
N MET A 105 -39.51 -2.89 -3.10
CA MET A 105 -40.09 -3.07 -4.46
C MET A 105 -39.33 -2.23 -5.50
N ALA A 106 -39.01 -0.98 -5.22
CA ALA A 106 -38.19 -0.16 -6.11
C ALA A 106 -36.78 -0.74 -6.31
N ARG A 107 -36.18 -1.39 -5.29
CA ARG A 107 -34.90 -2.11 -5.40
C ARG A 107 -35.00 -3.41 -6.21
N ALA A 108 -36.19 -3.98 -6.35
CA ALA A 108 -36.42 -5.19 -7.13
C ALA A 108 -36.52 -4.93 -8.65
N VAL A 109 -36.70 -3.67 -9.06
CA VAL A 109 -36.75 -3.29 -10.49
C VAL A 109 -35.31 -3.07 -11.00
N PRO A 110 -34.82 -3.89 -11.94
CA PRO A 110 -33.46 -3.81 -12.44
C PRO A 110 -33.06 -2.41 -12.94
N PHE A 111 -33.99 -1.72 -13.59
CA PHE A 111 -33.81 -0.37 -14.13
C PHE A 111 -33.56 0.68 -13.02
N VAL A 112 -34.34 0.66 -11.93
CA VAL A 112 -34.15 1.58 -10.79
C VAL A 112 -32.80 1.36 -10.10
N ARG A 113 -32.39 0.11 -10.03
CA ARG A 113 -31.07 -0.25 -9.47
C ARG A 113 -29.94 0.24 -10.37
N TRP A 114 -30.07 0.10 -11.69
CA TRP A 114 -29.10 0.60 -12.66
C TRP A 114 -29.01 2.14 -12.63
N LEU A 115 -30.15 2.83 -12.61
CA LEU A 115 -30.19 4.30 -12.52
C LEU A 115 -29.55 4.80 -11.24
N LYS A 116 -29.86 4.18 -10.08
CA LYS A 116 -29.24 4.51 -8.81
C LYS A 116 -27.72 4.33 -8.86
N THR A 117 -27.23 3.21 -9.38
CA THR A 117 -25.79 2.95 -9.52
C THR A 117 -25.14 4.02 -10.40
N GLY A 118 -25.78 4.44 -11.50
CA GLY A 118 -25.27 5.51 -12.36
C GLY A 118 -25.19 6.87 -11.65
N VAL A 119 -26.20 7.21 -10.84
CA VAL A 119 -26.21 8.44 -10.04
C VAL A 119 -25.11 8.39 -8.96
N ASP A 120 -25.01 7.30 -8.21
CA ASP A 120 -24.00 7.12 -7.17
C ASP A 120 -22.59 7.23 -7.76
N GLU A 121 -22.36 6.61 -8.93
CA GLU A 121 -21.06 6.66 -9.62
C GLU A 121 -20.74 8.07 -10.13
N THR A 122 -21.74 8.78 -10.67
CA THR A 122 -21.57 10.17 -11.12
C THR A 122 -21.22 11.09 -9.95
N LEU A 123 -21.93 10.98 -8.84
CA LEU A 123 -21.66 11.77 -7.63
C LEU A 123 -20.27 11.45 -7.05
N HIS A 124 -19.90 10.18 -7.06
CA HIS A 124 -18.57 9.76 -6.64
C HIS A 124 -17.49 10.35 -7.57
N ALA A 125 -17.68 10.31 -8.89
CA ALA A 125 -16.74 10.89 -9.85
C ALA A 125 -16.56 12.41 -9.64
N ILE A 126 -17.64 13.15 -9.38
CA ILE A 126 -17.60 14.60 -9.08
C ILE A 126 -16.80 14.86 -7.79
N ARG A 127 -17.05 14.09 -6.72
CA ARG A 127 -16.32 14.22 -5.45
C ARG A 127 -14.84 13.88 -5.63
N SER A 128 -14.53 12.81 -6.35
CA SER A 128 -13.16 12.40 -6.68
C SER A 128 -12.42 13.45 -7.51
N TYR A 129 -13.08 14.05 -8.50
CA TYR A 129 -12.52 15.14 -9.29
C TYR A 129 -12.20 16.37 -8.42
N ARG A 130 -13.12 16.75 -7.51
CA ARG A 130 -12.90 17.87 -6.59
C ARG A 130 -11.71 17.61 -5.67
N LEU A 131 -11.58 16.41 -5.12
CA LEU A 131 -10.41 15.99 -4.34
C LEU A 131 -9.10 16.12 -5.14
N LEU A 132 -9.12 15.61 -6.38
CA LEU A 132 -7.93 15.57 -7.23
C LEU A 132 -7.48 16.94 -7.73
N ARG A 133 -8.35 17.96 -7.70
CA ARG A 133 -7.96 19.35 -8.03
C ARG A 133 -6.86 19.89 -7.12
N ASP A 134 -6.78 19.41 -5.88
CA ASP A 134 -5.78 19.82 -4.90
C ASP A 134 -4.59 18.85 -4.81
N VAL A 135 -4.64 17.73 -5.52
CA VAL A 135 -3.58 16.70 -5.55
C VAL A 135 -2.58 17.02 -6.66
N ASP A 136 -1.29 16.98 -6.34
CA ASP A 136 -0.21 17.17 -7.31
C ASP A 136 0.15 15.88 -8.03
N VAL A 137 0.17 14.74 -7.29
CA VAL A 137 0.43 13.40 -7.85
C VAL A 137 -0.59 12.40 -7.31
N LEU A 138 -1.24 11.66 -8.21
CA LEU A 138 -1.93 10.43 -7.91
C LEU A 138 -0.94 9.28 -8.08
N ALA A 139 -0.53 8.65 -6.99
CA ALA A 139 0.39 7.51 -6.95
C ALA A 139 -0.40 6.21 -6.77
N ILE A 140 -0.36 5.33 -7.76
CA ILE A 140 -0.85 3.95 -7.67
C ILE A 140 0.23 3.15 -6.97
N ALA A 141 -0.04 2.72 -5.73
CA ALA A 141 0.98 2.32 -4.77
C ALA A 141 1.14 0.80 -4.67
N GLY A 142 2.12 0.25 -5.36
CA GLY A 142 2.60 -1.13 -5.22
C GLY A 142 1.53 -2.22 -5.38
N GLY A 143 1.88 -3.44 -5.00
CA GLY A 143 0.96 -4.57 -5.00
C GLY A 143 0.53 -5.06 -6.39
N GLY A 144 -0.42 -5.98 -6.44
CA GLY A 144 -1.00 -6.54 -7.67
C GLY A 144 -2.05 -5.62 -8.28
N GLN A 145 -1.64 -4.49 -8.86
CA GLN A 145 -2.55 -3.47 -9.39
C GLN A 145 -3.10 -3.79 -10.79
N LEU A 146 -2.31 -4.50 -11.60
CA LEU A 146 -2.67 -4.78 -12.99
C LEU A 146 -3.18 -6.22 -13.11
N ASP A 147 -4.35 -6.46 -12.55
CA ASP A 147 -5.06 -7.74 -12.64
C ASP A 147 -6.58 -7.53 -12.71
N ASP A 148 -7.36 -8.58 -12.99
CA ASP A 148 -8.81 -8.58 -13.05
C ASP A 148 -9.47 -9.58 -12.09
N GLU A 149 -8.72 -10.14 -11.15
CA GLU A 149 -9.25 -10.99 -10.09
C GLU A 149 -10.11 -10.20 -9.09
N TRP A 150 -9.80 -8.91 -8.89
CA TRP A 150 -10.50 -8.01 -7.98
C TRP A 150 -11.75 -7.39 -8.62
N GLY A 151 -12.79 -8.21 -8.74
CA GLY A 151 -14.12 -7.78 -9.24
C GLY A 151 -14.26 -7.72 -10.76
N GLY A 152 -13.36 -8.39 -11.49
CA GLY A 152 -13.36 -8.41 -12.96
C GLY A 152 -13.11 -7.03 -13.57
N SER A 153 -13.47 -6.86 -14.83
CA SER A 153 -13.21 -5.60 -15.56
C SER A 153 -13.81 -4.36 -14.89
N TRP A 154 -15.00 -4.47 -14.29
CA TRP A 154 -15.73 -3.37 -13.64
C TRP A 154 -15.31 -3.14 -12.18
N GLY A 155 -14.43 -3.97 -11.64
CA GLY A 155 -13.83 -3.80 -10.33
C GLY A 155 -12.63 -2.86 -10.36
N HIS A 156 -11.48 -3.38 -9.94
CA HIS A 156 -10.25 -2.60 -9.83
C HIS A 156 -9.75 -1.99 -11.15
N PRO A 157 -9.76 -2.68 -12.31
CA PRO A 157 -9.34 -2.08 -13.58
C PRO A 157 -10.15 -0.84 -13.97
N TYR A 158 -11.47 -0.87 -13.78
CA TYR A 158 -12.32 0.31 -13.99
C TYR A 158 -11.98 1.44 -13.00
N ALA A 159 -11.78 1.11 -11.73
CA ALA A 159 -11.39 2.11 -10.72
C ALA A 159 -10.07 2.78 -11.09
N LEU A 160 -9.03 2.03 -11.49
CA LEU A 160 -7.76 2.57 -11.96
C LEU A 160 -7.93 3.52 -13.14
N MET A 161 -8.68 3.11 -14.15
CA MET A 161 -8.97 3.96 -15.32
C MET A 161 -9.69 5.25 -14.87
N LYS A 162 -10.77 5.14 -14.12
CA LYS A 162 -11.56 6.28 -13.64
C LYS A 162 -10.71 7.29 -12.90
N TRP A 163 -9.99 6.85 -11.86
CA TRP A 163 -9.15 7.73 -11.05
C TRP A 163 -8.01 8.36 -11.86
N THR A 164 -7.42 7.61 -12.78
CA THR A 164 -6.37 8.13 -13.67
C THR A 164 -6.91 9.20 -14.62
N VAL A 165 -8.07 8.98 -15.26
CA VAL A 165 -8.71 9.95 -16.14
C VAL A 165 -9.09 11.22 -15.36
N LEU A 166 -9.72 11.07 -14.19
CA LEU A 166 -10.10 12.21 -13.35
C LEU A 166 -8.89 12.99 -12.85
N ALA A 167 -7.81 12.32 -12.46
CA ALA A 167 -6.56 12.96 -12.05
C ALA A 167 -5.96 13.80 -13.18
N ARG A 168 -5.90 13.24 -14.40
CA ARG A 168 -5.40 13.98 -15.56
C ARG A 168 -6.29 15.17 -15.92
N ALA A 169 -7.62 15.00 -15.86
CA ALA A 169 -8.58 16.08 -16.09
C ALA A 169 -8.47 17.20 -15.01
N ALA A 170 -8.25 16.83 -13.75
CA ALA A 170 -7.99 17.76 -12.64
C ALA A 170 -6.59 18.40 -12.70
N GLY A 171 -5.75 17.93 -13.61
CA GLY A 171 -4.40 18.42 -13.82
C GLY A 171 -3.36 17.80 -12.91
N SER A 172 -3.64 16.72 -12.17
CA SER A 172 -2.65 15.99 -11.39
C SER A 172 -1.75 15.14 -12.29
N SER A 173 -0.52 14.90 -11.86
CA SER A 173 0.34 13.87 -12.45
C SER A 173 -0.08 12.48 -11.95
N VAL A 174 0.11 11.44 -12.76
CA VAL A 174 -0.20 10.05 -12.40
C VAL A 174 1.06 9.22 -12.44
N ALA A 175 1.31 8.44 -11.38
CA ALA A 175 2.48 7.59 -11.25
C ALA A 175 2.08 6.17 -10.81
N PHE A 176 2.58 5.14 -11.50
CA PHE A 176 2.50 3.74 -11.07
C PHE A 176 3.83 3.38 -10.42
N LEU A 177 3.79 2.92 -9.16
CA LEU A 177 4.96 2.70 -8.32
C LEU A 177 5.11 1.22 -7.99
N SER A 178 6.12 0.56 -8.57
CA SER A 178 6.46 -0.85 -8.31
C SER A 178 5.24 -1.78 -8.40
N VAL A 179 4.39 -1.57 -9.42
CA VAL A 179 3.15 -2.33 -9.56
C VAL A 179 3.40 -3.72 -10.14
N GLY A 180 2.70 -4.72 -9.59
CA GLY A 180 2.63 -6.06 -10.12
C GLY A 180 1.56 -6.19 -11.19
N ALA A 181 1.77 -7.11 -12.15
CA ALA A 181 0.82 -7.44 -13.19
C ALA A 181 0.60 -8.95 -13.30
N CYS A 182 -0.65 -9.33 -13.56
CA CYS A 182 -1.04 -10.68 -13.93
C CYS A 182 -1.44 -10.75 -15.42
N ARG A 183 -1.61 -11.95 -15.92
CA ARG A 183 -2.09 -12.14 -17.29
C ARG A 183 -3.56 -11.70 -17.39
N ILE A 184 -3.83 -10.75 -18.27
CA ILE A 184 -5.18 -10.21 -18.50
C ILE A 184 -5.78 -10.87 -19.75
N GLU A 185 -6.92 -11.53 -19.59
CA GLU A 185 -7.63 -12.18 -20.70
C GLU A 185 -8.77 -11.31 -21.24
N SER A 186 -9.46 -10.58 -20.36
CA SER A 186 -10.58 -9.72 -20.73
C SER A 186 -10.14 -8.54 -21.62
N ARG A 187 -10.78 -8.40 -22.80
CA ARG A 187 -10.55 -7.26 -23.71
C ARG A 187 -10.92 -5.92 -23.05
N LEU A 188 -11.98 -5.91 -22.22
CA LEU A 188 -12.43 -4.70 -21.54
C LEU A 188 -11.45 -4.28 -20.45
N THR A 189 -10.95 -5.23 -19.66
CA THR A 189 -9.86 -4.98 -18.69
C THR A 189 -8.64 -4.41 -19.38
N ARG A 190 -8.23 -5.01 -20.51
CA ARG A 190 -7.07 -4.49 -21.30
C ARG A 190 -7.29 -3.06 -21.77
N LEU A 191 -8.52 -2.68 -22.19
CA LEU A 191 -8.86 -1.32 -22.59
C LEU A 191 -8.73 -0.34 -21.41
N PHE A 192 -9.24 -0.70 -20.23
CA PHE A 192 -9.18 0.15 -19.05
C PHE A 192 -7.74 0.35 -18.59
N LEU A 193 -6.96 -0.74 -18.49
CA LEU A 193 -5.55 -0.67 -18.10
C LEU A 193 -4.69 0.05 -19.15
N LYS A 194 -4.95 -0.16 -20.45
CA LYS A 194 -4.31 0.61 -21.53
C LYS A 194 -4.51 2.11 -21.37
N THR A 195 -5.75 2.53 -21.05
CA THR A 195 -6.07 3.94 -20.82
C THR A 195 -5.30 4.48 -19.61
N ALA A 196 -5.35 3.78 -18.48
CA ALA A 196 -4.68 4.18 -17.25
C ALA A 196 -3.16 4.29 -17.44
N LEU A 197 -2.52 3.26 -17.99
CA LEU A 197 -1.08 3.23 -18.24
C LEU A 197 -0.64 4.30 -19.24
N SER A 198 -1.44 4.54 -20.29
CA SER A 198 -1.10 5.55 -21.31
C SER A 198 -1.15 6.98 -20.79
N LEU A 199 -1.96 7.26 -19.77
CA LEU A 199 -2.11 8.58 -19.14
C LEU A 199 -1.09 8.84 -18.03
N ALA A 200 -0.38 7.82 -17.55
CA ALA A 200 0.62 7.97 -16.51
C ALA A 200 1.85 8.75 -16.99
N CYS A 201 2.42 9.56 -16.09
CA CYS A 201 3.67 10.30 -16.31
C CYS A 201 4.90 9.50 -15.86
N TYR A 202 4.73 8.60 -14.89
CA TYR A 202 5.76 7.72 -14.35
C TYR A 202 5.21 6.31 -14.22
N ARG A 203 6.04 5.31 -14.53
CA ARG A 203 5.69 3.89 -14.41
C ARG A 203 6.90 3.11 -13.95
N SER A 204 6.69 2.29 -12.92
CA SER A 204 7.62 1.26 -12.52
C SER A 204 6.88 -0.01 -12.13
N TYR A 205 7.52 -1.13 -12.34
CA TYR A 205 6.99 -2.48 -12.13
C TYR A 205 7.87 -3.20 -11.13
N ARG A 206 7.28 -3.99 -10.24
CA ARG A 206 8.05 -4.63 -9.18
C ARG A 206 8.99 -5.73 -9.68
N ASP A 207 8.71 -6.30 -10.87
CA ASP A 207 9.48 -7.35 -11.50
C ASP A 207 9.46 -7.25 -13.03
N ALA A 208 10.39 -7.93 -13.70
CA ALA A 208 10.54 -7.91 -15.15
C ALA A 208 9.33 -8.50 -15.88
N GLU A 209 8.66 -9.48 -15.29
CA GLU A 209 7.48 -10.12 -15.87
C GLU A 209 6.28 -9.17 -15.84
N SER A 210 6.06 -8.45 -14.75
CA SER A 210 5.02 -7.41 -14.64
C SER A 210 5.22 -6.32 -15.70
N ARG A 211 6.48 -5.90 -15.93
CA ARG A 211 6.81 -4.97 -17.02
C ARG A 211 6.49 -5.57 -18.39
N ARG A 212 6.86 -6.83 -18.64
CA ARG A 212 6.59 -7.53 -19.92
C ARG A 212 5.08 -7.63 -20.17
N LEU A 213 4.29 -8.00 -19.18
CA LEU A 213 2.83 -8.10 -19.26
C LEU A 213 2.19 -6.75 -19.54
N ALA A 214 2.63 -5.69 -18.87
CA ALA A 214 2.15 -4.33 -19.11
C ALA A 214 2.46 -3.84 -20.54
N LEU A 215 3.67 -4.11 -21.06
CA LEU A 215 4.03 -3.81 -22.43
C LEU A 215 3.17 -4.57 -23.44
N GLY A 216 2.72 -5.79 -23.10
CA GLY A 216 1.75 -6.55 -23.89
C GLY A 216 0.35 -5.92 -23.92
N ILE A 217 0.02 -5.00 -23.00
CA ILE A 217 -1.21 -4.22 -23.01
C ILE A 217 -1.05 -2.98 -23.91
N THR A 218 0.06 -2.26 -23.79
CA THR A 218 0.36 -1.06 -24.60
C THR A 218 1.86 -0.73 -24.58
N PRO A 219 2.45 -0.34 -25.72
CA PRO A 219 3.83 0.14 -25.76
C PRO A 219 4.07 1.38 -24.87
N ARG A 220 3.03 2.17 -24.62
CA ARG A 220 3.10 3.34 -23.71
C ARG A 220 3.26 2.95 -22.24
N ALA A 221 3.19 1.67 -21.90
CA ALA A 221 3.45 1.15 -20.57
C ALA A 221 4.95 1.01 -20.27
N ASP A 222 5.85 1.45 -21.14
CA ASP A 222 7.28 1.36 -20.83
C ASP A 222 7.64 2.10 -19.56
N GLY A 223 8.51 1.47 -18.76
CA GLY A 223 8.90 1.93 -17.44
C GLY A 223 10.03 1.06 -16.87
N SER A 224 10.57 1.47 -15.73
CA SER A 224 11.66 0.76 -15.04
C SER A 224 11.14 -0.43 -14.22
N VAL A 225 12.01 -1.41 -13.99
CA VAL A 225 11.82 -2.41 -12.93
C VAL A 225 12.38 -1.81 -11.65
N VAL A 226 11.55 -1.77 -10.61
CA VAL A 226 11.87 -1.23 -9.28
C VAL A 226 11.27 -2.19 -8.27
N PRO A 227 12.04 -2.67 -7.30
CA PRO A 227 11.59 -3.69 -6.34
C PRO A 227 10.26 -3.35 -5.66
N ASP A 228 9.63 -4.34 -5.02
CA ASP A 228 8.42 -4.13 -4.24
C ASP A 228 8.65 -3.05 -3.17
N LEU A 229 7.69 -2.14 -3.02
CA LEU A 229 7.79 -1.00 -2.10
C LEU A 229 8.04 -1.41 -0.67
N GLY A 230 7.58 -2.60 -0.26
CA GLY A 230 7.77 -3.13 1.07
C GLY A 230 9.24 -3.31 1.46
N PHE A 231 10.17 -3.46 0.49
CA PHE A 231 11.60 -3.55 0.78
C PHE A 231 12.20 -2.27 1.39
N SER A 232 11.50 -1.16 1.35
CA SER A 232 11.94 0.08 1.98
C SER A 232 11.35 0.32 3.38
N LEU A 233 10.75 -0.68 4.00
CA LEU A 233 10.23 -0.57 5.36
C LEU A 233 11.39 -0.38 6.34
N SER A 234 11.61 0.87 6.72
CA SER A 234 12.71 1.27 7.61
C SER A 234 12.35 0.99 9.06
N GLY A 235 13.31 0.52 9.82
CA GLY A 235 13.17 0.26 11.26
C GLY A 235 13.44 -1.19 11.62
N THR A 236 13.51 -2.06 10.65
CA THR A 236 14.06 -3.40 10.84
C THR A 236 15.57 -3.28 10.72
N SER A 237 16.23 -3.02 11.83
CA SER A 237 17.67 -3.27 11.93
C SER A 237 17.85 -4.73 11.58
N ILE A 238 18.48 -5.02 10.43
CA ILE A 238 18.96 -6.37 10.11
C ILE A 238 20.13 -6.61 11.06
N GLU A 239 19.84 -6.72 12.34
CA GLU A 239 20.80 -7.21 13.31
C GLU A 239 20.83 -8.72 13.18
N PRO A 240 21.93 -9.29 12.71
CA PRO A 240 22.06 -10.74 12.71
C PRO A 240 21.90 -11.21 14.15
N SER A 241 20.88 -12.00 14.42
CA SER A 241 20.78 -12.69 15.71
C SER A 241 21.96 -13.66 15.79
N ILE A 242 23.04 -13.20 16.42
CA ILE A 242 24.22 -14.05 16.69
C ILE A 242 23.83 -14.95 17.85
N LYS A 243 23.17 -16.06 17.56
CA LYS A 243 22.98 -17.10 18.56
C LYS A 243 24.31 -17.86 18.75
N THR A 244 24.64 -18.14 20.01
CA THR A 244 25.73 -19.03 20.39
C THR A 244 25.48 -20.43 19.86
N GLU A 245 26.54 -21.11 19.49
CA GLU A 245 26.48 -22.49 19.07
C GLU A 245 25.83 -23.36 20.16
N GLY A 246 24.80 -24.15 19.80
CA GLY A 246 24.02 -24.94 20.77
C GLY A 246 22.76 -24.25 21.34
N ALA A 247 22.47 -23.00 20.99
CA ALA A 247 21.22 -22.36 21.38
C ALA A 247 20.00 -23.03 20.70
N PRO A 248 18.84 -23.10 21.38
CA PRO A 248 17.63 -23.66 20.79
C PRO A 248 17.23 -22.89 19.52
N LEU A 249 16.86 -23.65 18.46
CA LEU A 249 16.41 -23.13 17.19
C LEU A 249 14.92 -22.81 17.26
N PHE A 250 14.54 -21.60 16.80
CA PHE A 250 13.15 -21.15 16.69
C PHE A 250 12.77 -20.97 15.23
N VAL A 251 11.64 -21.54 14.83
CA VAL A 251 11.16 -21.53 13.44
C VAL A 251 9.78 -20.93 13.37
N GLY A 252 9.60 -19.92 12.51
CA GLY A 252 8.28 -19.39 12.17
C GLY A 252 7.66 -20.17 11.03
N VAL A 253 6.40 -20.56 11.13
CA VAL A 253 5.66 -21.22 10.05
C VAL A 253 4.36 -20.46 9.77
N SER A 254 4.18 -20.00 8.51
CA SER A 254 3.02 -19.23 8.09
C SER A 254 2.31 -19.91 6.93
N PRO A 255 1.14 -20.57 7.19
CA PRO A 255 0.35 -21.22 6.16
C PRO A 255 -0.43 -20.21 5.30
N ILE A 256 -1.08 -20.72 4.24
CA ILE A 256 -1.96 -19.98 3.34
C ILE A 256 -3.25 -20.76 3.06
N ALA A 257 -4.36 -20.05 2.86
CA ALA A 257 -5.66 -20.64 2.53
C ALA A 257 -5.78 -21.13 1.08
N TYR A 258 -4.67 -21.52 0.44
CA TYR A 258 -4.66 -21.96 -0.95
C TYR A 258 -5.59 -23.14 -1.20
N GLY A 259 -6.50 -23.04 -2.19
CA GLY A 259 -7.45 -24.06 -2.54
C GLY A 259 -8.61 -24.28 -1.56
N HIS A 260 -8.63 -23.58 -0.42
CA HIS A 260 -9.70 -23.73 0.58
C HIS A 260 -11.07 -23.34 0.00
N ALA A 261 -12.09 -24.19 0.20
CA ALA A 261 -13.41 -24.05 -0.45
C ALA A 261 -14.12 -22.71 -0.20
N ALA A 262 -13.95 -22.10 0.97
CA ALA A 262 -14.62 -20.86 1.34
C ALA A 262 -13.72 -19.61 1.29
N LEU A 263 -12.39 -19.77 1.30
CA LEU A 263 -11.43 -18.66 1.48
C LEU A 263 -10.58 -18.41 0.23
N TRP A 264 -10.61 -19.31 -0.75
CA TRP A 264 -9.85 -19.16 -1.99
C TRP A 264 -10.75 -18.99 -3.20
N PRO A 265 -10.37 -18.18 -4.21
CA PRO A 265 -11.21 -17.93 -5.40
C PRO A 265 -11.57 -19.18 -6.17
N THR A 266 -10.65 -20.12 -6.29
CA THR A 266 -10.85 -21.42 -6.96
C THR A 266 -10.64 -22.53 -5.95
N ALA A 267 -11.75 -23.19 -5.57
CA ALA A 267 -11.68 -24.29 -4.60
C ALA A 267 -10.96 -25.51 -5.18
N ASP A 268 -9.99 -26.02 -4.44
CA ASP A 268 -9.33 -27.31 -4.64
C ASP A 268 -9.05 -27.93 -3.27
N GLN A 269 -10.10 -28.53 -2.69
CA GLN A 269 -10.02 -29.07 -1.33
C GLN A 269 -9.02 -30.21 -1.21
N VAL A 270 -8.83 -31.02 -2.24
CA VAL A 270 -7.86 -32.12 -2.24
C VAL A 270 -6.45 -31.59 -2.14
N GLN A 271 -6.12 -30.57 -2.92
CA GLN A 271 -4.82 -29.91 -2.89
C GLN A 271 -4.59 -29.19 -1.55
N HIS A 272 -5.64 -28.55 -1.01
CA HIS A 272 -5.60 -27.88 0.27
C HIS A 272 -5.28 -28.84 1.43
N GLU A 273 -6.01 -29.96 1.53
CA GLU A 273 -5.80 -30.99 2.54
C GLU A 273 -4.39 -31.60 2.46
N ARG A 274 -3.93 -31.91 1.24
CA ARG A 274 -2.58 -32.39 1.01
C ARG A 274 -1.53 -31.40 1.48
N TYR A 275 -1.69 -30.12 1.13
CA TYR A 275 -0.77 -29.06 1.54
C TYR A 275 -0.66 -28.97 3.07
N LEU A 276 -1.80 -28.95 3.77
CA LEU A 276 -1.81 -28.86 5.23
C LEU A 276 -1.20 -30.10 5.89
N GLU A 277 -1.48 -31.31 5.37
CA GLU A 277 -0.92 -32.53 5.94
C GLU A 277 0.60 -32.61 5.78
N GLU A 278 1.13 -32.29 4.61
CA GLU A 278 2.58 -32.23 4.36
C GLU A 278 3.25 -31.16 5.26
N LEU A 279 2.62 -29.99 5.43
CA LEU A 279 3.15 -28.96 6.31
C LEU A 279 3.08 -29.37 7.79
N ALA A 280 1.98 -30.00 8.24
CA ALA A 280 1.85 -30.52 9.59
C ALA A 280 2.88 -31.63 9.86
N GLY A 281 3.12 -32.52 8.90
CA GLY A 281 4.16 -33.56 8.96
C GLY A 281 5.54 -32.96 9.21
N PHE A 282 5.91 -31.95 8.45
CA PHE A 282 7.15 -31.22 8.64
C PHE A 282 7.25 -30.60 10.06
N VAL A 283 6.20 -29.89 10.51
CA VAL A 283 6.20 -29.25 11.82
C VAL A 283 6.33 -30.27 12.94
N ARG A 284 5.57 -31.39 12.89
CA ARG A 284 5.69 -32.44 13.87
C ARG A 284 7.12 -33.05 13.95
N GLU A 285 7.76 -33.22 12.80
CA GLU A 285 9.10 -33.78 12.74
C GLU A 285 10.18 -32.86 13.35
N ILE A 286 10.15 -31.56 13.05
CA ILE A 286 11.12 -30.63 13.63
C ILE A 286 10.89 -30.41 15.13
N LEU A 287 9.63 -30.45 15.61
CA LEU A 287 9.31 -30.43 17.04
C LEU A 287 9.89 -31.65 17.77
N ARG A 288 9.78 -32.86 17.20
CA ARG A 288 10.39 -34.10 17.76
C ARG A 288 11.90 -34.00 17.82
N ARG A 289 12.54 -33.26 16.91
CA ARG A 289 13.99 -33.00 16.90
C ARG A 289 14.42 -31.89 17.84
N GLY A 290 13.52 -31.34 18.67
CA GLY A 290 13.84 -30.33 19.67
C GLY A 290 13.79 -28.90 19.18
N VAL A 291 13.36 -28.62 17.93
CA VAL A 291 13.16 -27.30 17.40
C VAL A 291 11.89 -26.69 18.00
N SER A 292 11.94 -25.41 18.36
CA SER A 292 10.74 -24.66 18.78
C SER A 292 10.06 -24.03 17.57
N VAL A 293 8.73 -24.15 17.48
CA VAL A 293 7.96 -23.66 16.34
C VAL A 293 6.94 -22.61 16.79
N THR A 294 6.91 -21.49 16.10
CA THR A 294 5.86 -20.47 16.20
C THR A 294 5.03 -20.48 14.90
N LEU A 295 3.78 -20.93 15.00
CA LEU A 295 2.81 -20.75 13.92
C LEU A 295 2.33 -19.31 13.94
N PHE A 296 2.23 -18.67 12.78
CA PHE A 296 1.73 -17.29 12.68
C PHE A 296 0.95 -17.04 11.39
N SER A 297 0.07 -16.03 11.42
CA SER A 297 -0.67 -15.55 10.26
C SER A 297 -0.24 -14.13 9.91
N SER A 298 -0.26 -13.80 8.62
CA SER A 298 -0.01 -12.45 8.09
C SER A 298 -1.22 -11.89 7.35
N SER A 299 -2.37 -12.58 7.37
CA SER A 299 -3.56 -12.19 6.63
C SER A 299 -4.81 -12.82 7.23
N PRO A 300 -5.90 -12.07 7.51
CA PRO A 300 -7.11 -12.61 8.13
C PRO A 300 -7.73 -13.84 7.47
N PRO A 301 -7.71 -14.01 6.12
CA PRO A 301 -8.17 -15.26 5.52
C PRO A 301 -7.38 -16.50 5.95
N ASP A 302 -6.13 -16.32 6.40
CA ASP A 302 -5.28 -17.43 6.82
C ASP A 302 -5.43 -17.79 8.31
N ASP A 303 -6.16 -16.98 9.10
CA ASP A 303 -6.36 -17.22 10.53
C ASP A 303 -7.10 -18.53 10.79
N GLN A 304 -8.05 -18.90 9.93
CA GLN A 304 -8.73 -20.17 10.01
C GLN A 304 -7.77 -21.33 9.70
N ILE A 305 -6.97 -21.17 8.65
CA ILE A 305 -6.00 -22.20 8.21
C ILE A 305 -4.89 -22.41 9.23
N PHE A 306 -4.51 -21.34 9.90
CA PHE A 306 -3.60 -21.40 11.03
C PHE A 306 -4.17 -22.27 12.17
N ALA A 307 -5.46 -22.12 12.52
CA ALA A 307 -6.12 -22.94 13.52
C ALA A 307 -6.22 -24.41 13.08
N ASP A 308 -6.58 -24.66 11.82
CA ASP A 308 -6.66 -26.02 11.25
C ASP A 308 -5.28 -26.69 11.23
N LEU A 309 -4.20 -25.96 10.93
CA LEU A 309 -2.84 -26.45 10.98
C LEU A 309 -2.41 -26.77 12.42
N LEU A 310 -2.74 -25.88 13.38
CA LEU A 310 -2.42 -26.08 14.79
C LEU A 310 -3.04 -27.38 15.31
N GLU A 311 -4.33 -27.62 15.05
CA GLU A 311 -5.04 -28.82 15.43
C GLU A 311 -4.38 -30.09 14.85
N ARG A 312 -4.03 -30.08 13.56
CA ARG A 312 -3.35 -31.19 12.88
C ARG A 312 -1.97 -31.48 13.47
N VAL A 313 -1.23 -30.42 13.82
CA VAL A 313 0.10 -30.56 14.41
C VAL A 313 0.01 -31.14 15.82
N GLU A 314 -0.94 -30.70 16.63
CA GLU A 314 -1.14 -31.18 18.00
C GLU A 314 -1.54 -32.65 18.07
N LEU A 315 -2.22 -33.15 17.03
CA LEU A 315 -2.56 -34.58 16.91
C LEU A 315 -1.28 -35.45 16.83
N GLY A 316 -1.05 -36.26 17.86
CA GLY A 316 0.10 -37.20 17.93
C GLY A 316 1.42 -36.57 18.40
N LEU A 317 1.41 -35.40 19.05
CA LEU A 317 2.56 -34.84 19.75
C LEU A 317 2.60 -35.34 21.21
N ASP A 318 3.80 -35.67 21.67
CA ASP A 318 4.08 -35.85 23.10
C ASP A 318 4.10 -34.50 23.85
N SER A 319 4.02 -34.56 25.20
CA SER A 319 3.98 -33.33 26.03
C SER A 319 5.20 -32.43 25.87
N ALA A 320 6.40 -33.03 25.67
CA ALA A 320 7.64 -32.29 25.51
C ALA A 320 7.68 -31.53 24.16
N SER A 321 7.24 -32.16 23.08
CA SER A 321 7.11 -31.56 21.76
C SER A 321 6.02 -30.46 21.73
N ARG A 322 4.90 -30.71 22.42
CA ARG A 322 3.80 -29.71 22.53
C ARG A 322 4.26 -28.44 23.25
N GLY A 323 5.11 -28.54 24.28
CA GLY A 323 5.68 -27.39 25.00
C GLY A 323 6.60 -26.50 24.15
N ARG A 324 7.01 -26.97 22.94
CA ARG A 324 7.82 -26.20 21.97
C ARG A 324 7.00 -25.59 20.82
N LEU A 325 5.69 -25.82 20.81
CA LEU A 325 4.77 -25.24 19.82
C LEU A 325 4.10 -24.00 20.40
N CYS A 326 4.19 -22.88 19.69
CA CYS A 326 3.52 -21.62 20.01
C CYS A 326 2.68 -21.17 18.83
N ALA A 327 1.61 -20.44 19.12
CA ALA A 327 0.70 -19.87 18.13
C ALA A 327 0.57 -18.36 18.38
N ARG A 328 0.74 -17.55 17.34
CA ARG A 328 0.65 -16.08 17.44
C ARG A 328 -0.07 -15.50 16.23
N ASN A 329 -1.14 -14.76 16.46
CA ASN A 329 -1.76 -13.91 15.45
C ASN A 329 -1.18 -12.51 15.52
N SER A 330 -1.02 -11.86 14.38
CA SER A 330 -0.58 -10.48 14.27
C SER A 330 -1.67 -9.64 13.63
N GLU A 331 -2.05 -8.54 14.27
CA GLU A 331 -3.03 -7.58 13.76
C GLU A 331 -2.36 -6.37 13.12
N THR A 332 -1.09 -6.12 13.46
CA THR A 332 -0.29 -5.01 12.96
C THR A 332 1.00 -5.51 12.29
N VAL A 333 1.61 -4.65 11.49
CA VAL A 333 2.91 -4.93 10.85
C VAL A 333 4.01 -5.01 11.90
N GLU A 334 3.93 -4.21 12.94
CA GLU A 334 4.85 -4.17 14.07
C GLU A 334 4.82 -5.50 14.83
N GLU A 335 3.64 -6.01 15.18
CA GLU A 335 3.49 -7.33 15.83
C GLU A 335 4.00 -8.47 14.95
N LEU A 336 3.81 -8.38 13.63
CA LEU A 336 4.38 -9.36 12.70
C LEU A 336 5.92 -9.33 12.72
N PHE A 337 6.53 -8.14 12.80
CA PHE A 337 7.96 -8.03 12.97
C PHE A 337 8.44 -8.58 14.31
N ASP A 338 7.69 -8.38 15.40
CA ASP A 338 8.02 -8.98 16.70
C ASP A 338 8.05 -10.51 16.64
N VAL A 339 7.10 -11.12 15.93
CA VAL A 339 7.12 -12.57 15.67
C VAL A 339 8.34 -12.97 14.84
N LEU A 340 8.63 -12.23 13.76
CA LEU A 340 9.76 -12.53 12.88
C LEU A 340 11.10 -12.34 13.58
N HIS A 341 11.24 -11.36 14.48
CA HIS A 341 12.44 -11.16 15.26
C HIS A 341 12.65 -12.24 16.32
N ALA A 342 11.59 -12.89 16.79
CA ALA A 342 11.65 -13.95 17.80
C ALA A 342 12.08 -15.31 17.21
N VAL A 343 12.12 -15.48 15.88
CA VAL A 343 12.49 -16.73 15.22
C VAL A 343 13.83 -16.61 14.49
N ASP A 344 14.43 -17.73 14.12
CA ASP A 344 15.72 -17.79 13.40
C ASP A 344 15.54 -18.04 11.91
N LEU A 345 14.60 -18.91 11.56
CA LEU A 345 14.25 -19.32 10.20
C LEU A 345 12.74 -19.25 10.01
N VAL A 346 12.30 -19.08 8.76
CA VAL A 346 10.88 -19.01 8.44
C VAL A 346 10.52 -19.97 7.31
N VAL A 347 9.34 -20.59 7.40
CA VAL A 347 8.66 -21.29 6.30
C VAL A 347 7.36 -20.54 6.03
N ALA A 348 7.21 -19.96 4.85
CA ALA A 348 6.04 -19.16 4.54
C ALA A 348 5.54 -19.40 3.10
N SER A 349 4.23 -19.29 2.91
CA SER A 349 3.63 -19.45 1.58
C SER A 349 3.23 -18.12 0.96
N ARG A 350 2.93 -17.09 1.75
CA ARG A 350 2.59 -15.75 1.22
C ARG A 350 3.83 -14.96 0.83
N LEU A 351 3.72 -14.24 -0.31
CA LEU A 351 4.79 -13.35 -0.82
C LEU A 351 5.35 -12.42 0.26
N HIS A 352 4.47 -11.68 0.94
CA HIS A 352 4.91 -10.71 1.95
C HIS A 352 5.41 -11.39 3.23
N GLY A 353 4.91 -12.59 3.56
CA GLY A 353 5.47 -13.40 4.65
C GLY A 353 6.94 -13.73 4.40
N VAL A 354 7.28 -14.15 3.18
CA VAL A 354 8.66 -14.42 2.75
C VAL A 354 9.49 -13.12 2.71
N MET A 355 8.96 -12.07 2.09
CA MET A 355 9.66 -10.80 1.94
C MET A 355 9.99 -10.15 3.31
N LEU A 356 9.01 -10.10 4.22
CA LEU A 356 9.20 -9.51 5.55
C LEU A 356 10.15 -10.35 6.42
N SER A 357 10.18 -11.68 6.20
CA SER A 357 11.19 -12.53 6.85
C SER A 357 12.61 -12.12 6.45
N PHE A 358 12.87 -11.93 5.17
CA PHE A 358 14.16 -11.47 4.68
C PHE A 358 14.50 -10.06 5.18
N LEU A 359 13.53 -9.15 5.24
CA LEU A 359 13.71 -7.82 5.81
C LEU A 359 14.03 -7.84 7.30
N SER A 360 13.52 -8.85 8.03
CA SER A 360 13.86 -9.10 9.44
C SER A 360 15.21 -9.81 9.61
N GLY A 361 15.95 -10.02 8.53
CA GLY A 361 17.19 -10.80 8.54
C GLY A 361 17.00 -12.29 8.81
N ARG A 362 15.81 -12.86 8.51
CA ARG A 362 15.50 -14.26 8.72
C ARG A 362 15.50 -15.01 7.39
N PRO A 363 16.42 -15.96 7.18
CA PRO A 363 16.37 -16.85 6.01
C PRO A 363 15.04 -17.58 5.95
N ALA A 364 14.51 -17.74 4.75
CA ALA A 364 13.17 -18.29 4.57
C ALA A 364 13.12 -19.37 3.49
N ILE A 365 12.29 -20.39 3.72
CA ILE A 365 11.81 -21.30 2.70
C ILE A 365 10.43 -20.81 2.25
N ALA A 366 10.25 -20.70 0.94
CA ALA A 366 8.97 -20.38 0.35
C ALA A 366 8.26 -21.65 -0.15
N ILE A 367 6.97 -21.81 0.19
CA ILE A 367 6.09 -22.79 -0.45
C ILE A 367 5.23 -22.00 -1.44
N SER A 368 5.65 -21.99 -2.69
CA SER A 368 5.10 -21.12 -3.72
C SER A 368 3.83 -21.70 -4.33
N TYR A 369 2.78 -20.88 -4.34
CA TYR A 369 1.52 -21.14 -5.04
C TYR A 369 1.36 -20.27 -6.30
N ASP A 370 2.25 -19.32 -6.52
CA ASP A 370 2.14 -18.31 -7.55
C ASP A 370 3.53 -17.84 -7.99
N ARG A 371 3.66 -17.49 -9.26
CA ARG A 371 4.92 -17.02 -9.86
C ARG A 371 5.54 -15.83 -9.14
N LYS A 372 4.75 -14.96 -8.52
CA LYS A 372 5.28 -13.80 -7.75
C LYS A 372 6.19 -14.24 -6.59
N VAL A 373 5.89 -15.37 -5.95
CA VAL A 373 6.74 -15.93 -4.87
C VAL A 373 8.00 -16.54 -5.46
N THR A 374 7.87 -17.33 -6.54
CA THR A 374 9.01 -17.95 -7.22
C THR A 374 9.96 -16.88 -7.80
N SER A 375 9.43 -15.80 -8.41
CA SER A 375 10.22 -14.69 -8.93
C SER A 375 10.99 -13.98 -7.82
N LEU A 376 10.34 -13.68 -6.68
CA LEU A 376 11.00 -13.07 -5.53
C LEU A 376 12.17 -13.92 -5.04
N MET A 377 11.96 -15.24 -4.87
CA MET A 377 13.01 -16.15 -4.42
C MET A 377 14.18 -16.22 -5.41
N ALA A 378 13.90 -16.21 -6.72
CA ALA A 378 14.93 -16.19 -7.75
C ALA A 378 15.71 -14.87 -7.77
N GLU A 379 15.03 -13.72 -7.67
CA GLU A 379 15.65 -12.38 -7.63
C GLU A 379 16.56 -12.20 -6.42
N LEU A 380 16.22 -12.81 -5.28
CA LEU A 380 17.05 -12.81 -4.07
C LEU A 380 18.13 -13.90 -4.06
N GLY A 381 18.28 -14.68 -5.16
CA GLY A 381 19.24 -15.79 -5.25
C GLY A 381 18.90 -16.98 -4.35
N GLN A 382 17.61 -17.11 -3.97
CA GLN A 382 17.12 -18.14 -3.04
C GLN A 382 16.21 -19.16 -3.72
N ALA A 383 16.30 -19.35 -5.04
CA ALA A 383 15.45 -20.27 -5.80
C ALA A 383 15.50 -21.72 -5.30
N GLU A 384 16.64 -22.18 -4.77
CA GLU A 384 16.80 -23.50 -4.19
C GLU A 384 15.93 -23.73 -2.94
N TYR A 385 15.55 -22.67 -2.22
CA TYR A 385 14.68 -22.72 -1.04
C TYR A 385 13.22 -22.39 -1.39
N CYS A 386 12.83 -22.51 -2.67
CA CYS A 386 11.47 -22.37 -3.13
C CYS A 386 10.91 -23.74 -3.54
N LEU A 387 9.81 -24.14 -2.90
CA LEU A 387 9.09 -25.38 -3.18
C LEU A 387 7.75 -25.07 -3.84
N ASP A 388 7.29 -25.94 -4.74
CA ASP A 388 5.97 -25.81 -5.36
C ASP A 388 4.89 -26.40 -4.44
N ILE A 389 3.85 -25.64 -4.13
CA ILE A 389 2.74 -26.02 -3.27
C ILE A 389 2.01 -27.27 -3.79
N HIS A 390 2.02 -27.52 -5.11
CA HIS A 390 1.34 -28.65 -5.72
C HIS A 390 2.10 -29.98 -5.60
N SER A 391 3.40 -29.96 -5.31
CA SER A 391 4.22 -31.15 -5.43
C SER A 391 5.13 -31.43 -4.23
N PHE A 392 5.37 -30.46 -3.35
CA PHE A 392 6.29 -30.66 -2.23
C PHE A 392 5.81 -31.77 -1.26
N LYS A 393 6.77 -32.38 -0.62
CA LYS A 393 6.61 -33.39 0.45
C LYS A 393 7.26 -32.89 1.73
N SER A 394 6.79 -33.35 2.88
CA SER A 394 7.42 -33.11 4.19
C SER A 394 8.91 -33.39 4.19
N ASP A 395 9.35 -34.48 3.57
CA ASP A 395 10.76 -34.85 3.50
C ASP A 395 11.59 -33.90 2.63
N ASP A 396 11.00 -33.35 1.53
CA ASP A 396 11.64 -32.34 0.70
C ASP A 396 11.85 -31.05 1.47
N LEU A 397 10.82 -30.63 2.21
CA LEU A 397 10.87 -29.48 3.07
C LEU A 397 11.90 -29.65 4.19
N LEU A 398 11.97 -30.81 4.81
CA LEU A 398 12.97 -31.16 5.84
C LEU A 398 14.40 -31.07 5.30
N ARG A 399 14.67 -31.63 4.12
CA ARG A 399 16.02 -31.59 3.51
C ARG A 399 16.43 -30.12 3.26
N ARG A 400 15.54 -29.30 2.69
CA ARG A 400 15.82 -27.87 2.43
C ARG A 400 15.94 -27.07 3.72
N PHE A 401 15.18 -27.44 4.74
CA PHE A 401 15.27 -26.81 6.05
C PHE A 401 16.66 -26.98 6.68
N PHE A 402 17.21 -28.20 6.71
CA PHE A 402 18.55 -28.42 7.24
C PHE A 402 19.63 -27.80 6.37
N ALA A 403 19.46 -27.76 5.04
CA ALA A 403 20.37 -27.07 4.16
C ALA A 403 20.35 -25.56 4.42
N LEU A 404 19.14 -24.94 4.56
CA LEU A 404 18.98 -23.54 4.90
C LEU A 404 19.62 -23.22 6.26
N GLN A 405 19.41 -24.06 7.26
CA GLN A 405 20.01 -23.93 8.59
C GLN A 405 21.55 -23.90 8.52
N ALA A 406 22.15 -24.84 7.79
CA ALA A 406 23.59 -24.94 7.62
C ALA A 406 24.19 -23.69 6.92
N HIS A 407 23.47 -23.08 5.98
CA HIS A 407 23.93 -21.93 5.21
C HIS A 407 23.34 -20.59 5.69
N SER A 408 22.61 -20.58 6.81
CA SER A 408 21.81 -19.43 7.26
C SER A 408 22.58 -18.10 7.34
N LYS A 409 23.80 -18.10 7.86
CA LYS A 409 24.63 -16.90 7.97
C LYS A 409 25.04 -16.32 6.60
N VAL A 410 25.39 -17.19 5.64
CA VAL A 410 25.76 -16.77 4.28
C VAL A 410 24.56 -16.18 3.57
N ILE A 411 23.42 -16.88 3.65
CA ILE A 411 22.15 -16.44 3.06
C ILE A 411 21.70 -15.10 3.66
N GLN A 412 21.74 -14.98 4.98
CA GLN A 412 21.40 -13.75 5.69
C GLN A 412 22.25 -12.57 5.19
N SER A 413 23.55 -12.75 5.07
CA SER A 413 24.46 -11.69 4.59
C SER A 413 24.16 -11.29 3.14
N ALA A 414 23.97 -12.27 2.25
CA ALA A 414 23.68 -12.05 0.85
C ALA A 414 22.36 -11.32 0.64
N VAL A 415 21.27 -11.81 1.29
CA VAL A 415 19.94 -11.20 1.21
C VAL A 415 19.94 -9.80 1.81
N ALA A 416 20.63 -9.59 2.94
CA ALA A 416 20.76 -8.25 3.55
C ALA A 416 21.45 -7.25 2.59
N SER A 417 22.43 -7.67 1.80
CA SER A 417 23.04 -6.82 0.77
C SER A 417 22.04 -6.41 -0.28
N THR A 418 21.30 -7.38 -0.84
CA THR A 418 20.26 -7.14 -1.85
C THR A 418 19.14 -6.24 -1.32
N CYS A 419 18.69 -6.47 -0.08
CA CYS A 419 17.67 -5.61 0.55
C CYS A 419 18.14 -4.15 0.69
N ARG A 420 19.41 -3.91 1.03
CA ARG A 420 19.98 -2.55 1.07
C ARG A 420 20.04 -1.90 -0.32
N GLU A 421 20.40 -2.65 -1.35
CA GLU A 421 20.40 -2.16 -2.74
C GLU A 421 18.97 -1.78 -3.17
N TYR A 422 17.99 -2.60 -2.83
CA TYR A 422 16.57 -2.35 -3.11
C TYR A 422 16.05 -1.11 -2.40
N ASP A 423 16.40 -0.91 -1.12
CA ASP A 423 16.02 0.28 -0.37
C ASP A 423 16.58 1.56 -1.02
N GLU A 424 17.83 1.54 -1.51
CA GLU A 424 18.42 2.68 -2.22
C GLU A 424 17.74 2.96 -3.58
N VAL A 425 17.30 1.92 -4.30
CA VAL A 425 16.51 2.09 -5.53
C VAL A 425 15.16 2.73 -5.21
N LEU A 426 14.49 2.27 -4.15
CA LEU A 426 13.19 2.77 -3.71
C LEU A 426 13.27 4.21 -3.18
N LYS A 427 14.32 4.56 -2.47
CA LYS A 427 14.61 5.96 -2.08
C LYS A 427 14.77 6.88 -3.29
N ARG A 428 15.45 6.40 -4.36
CA ARG A 428 15.55 7.16 -5.63
C ARG A 428 14.18 7.36 -6.27
N GLN A 429 13.37 6.30 -6.35
CA GLN A 429 11.99 6.38 -6.85
C GLN A 429 11.18 7.42 -6.07
N CYS A 430 11.21 7.40 -4.74
CA CYS A 430 10.48 8.37 -3.93
C CYS A 430 10.95 9.82 -4.19
N ARG A 431 12.26 10.05 -4.34
CA ARG A 431 12.79 11.38 -4.72
C ARG A 431 12.26 11.84 -6.08
N ASP A 432 12.15 10.93 -7.05
CA ASP A 432 11.62 11.27 -8.38
C ASP A 432 10.14 11.63 -8.35
N ILE A 433 9.35 10.93 -7.54
CA ILE A 433 7.94 11.24 -7.31
C ILE A 433 7.75 12.58 -6.59
N THR A 434 8.55 12.84 -5.58
CA THR A 434 8.55 14.14 -4.88
C THR A 434 8.92 15.28 -5.83
N ARG A 435 9.94 15.10 -6.67
CA ARG A 435 10.30 16.07 -7.71
C ARG A 435 9.18 16.29 -8.72
N LEU A 436 8.49 15.23 -9.12
CA LEU A 436 7.33 15.32 -10.01
C LEU A 436 6.21 16.16 -9.36
N ALA A 437 5.93 15.92 -8.08
CA ALA A 437 4.94 16.68 -7.31
C ALA A 437 5.30 18.17 -7.20
N LEU A 438 6.55 18.49 -6.85
CA LEU A 438 7.07 19.86 -6.77
C LEU A 438 6.99 20.61 -8.11
N ARG A 439 7.38 19.96 -9.21
CA ARG A 439 7.27 20.53 -10.57
C ARG A 439 5.81 20.84 -10.90
N ARG A 440 4.90 19.92 -10.57
CA ARG A 440 3.46 20.09 -10.83
C ARG A 440 2.88 21.26 -10.04
N ARG A 441 3.21 21.34 -8.75
CA ARG A 441 2.77 22.44 -7.88
C ARG A 441 3.22 23.78 -8.40
N ARG A 442 4.50 23.95 -8.75
CA ARG A 442 5.04 25.18 -9.34
C ARG A 442 4.32 25.58 -10.64
N SER A 443 4.00 24.60 -11.50
CA SER A 443 3.24 24.85 -12.74
C SER A 443 1.80 25.31 -12.47
N ARG A 444 1.15 24.81 -11.41
CA ARG A 444 -0.18 25.21 -11.00
C ARG A 444 -0.20 26.65 -10.46
N PHE A 445 0.79 27.02 -9.66
CA PHE A 445 0.92 28.40 -9.16
C PHE A 445 1.13 29.42 -10.27
N ARG A 446 1.99 29.12 -11.25
CA ARG A 446 2.20 30.01 -12.41
C ARG A 446 0.90 30.26 -13.17
N ARG A 447 0.13 29.20 -13.47
CA ARG A 447 -1.15 29.33 -14.19
C ARG A 447 -2.17 30.19 -13.42
N ASN A 448 -2.28 29.99 -12.10
CA ASN A 448 -3.19 30.79 -11.28
C ASN A 448 -2.74 32.26 -11.17
N GLY A 449 -1.42 32.52 -11.06
CA GLY A 449 -0.86 33.88 -11.06
C GLY A 449 -1.10 34.62 -12.38
N ASP A 450 -0.97 33.92 -13.51
CA ASP A 450 -1.27 34.50 -14.84
C ASP A 450 -2.75 34.78 -15.02
N THR A 451 -3.66 34.01 -14.43
CA THR A 451 -5.12 34.26 -14.47
C THR A 451 -5.48 35.49 -13.66
N TYR A 452 -4.93 35.65 -12.44
CA TYR A 452 -5.16 36.83 -11.62
C TYR A 452 -4.58 38.11 -12.26
N SER A 453 -3.42 38.02 -12.90
CA SER A 453 -2.83 39.17 -13.61
C SER A 453 -3.59 39.52 -14.88
N LYS A 454 -4.28 38.59 -15.51
CA LYS A 454 -5.12 38.85 -16.69
C LYS A 454 -6.47 39.44 -16.31
N GLU A 455 -7.12 38.91 -15.27
CA GLU A 455 -8.36 39.46 -14.71
C GLU A 455 -8.16 40.90 -14.16
N ALA A 456 -6.99 41.17 -13.54
CA ALA A 456 -6.61 42.50 -13.09
C ALA A 456 -6.31 43.48 -14.23
N ARG A 457 -5.96 43.00 -15.43
CA ARG A 457 -5.76 43.82 -16.64
C ARG A 457 -7.07 44.06 -17.40
N ASP A 458 -7.98 43.08 -17.40
CA ASP A 458 -9.28 43.18 -18.07
C ASP A 458 -10.31 43.98 -17.24
N SER A 459 -10.10 44.13 -15.92
CA SER A 459 -10.80 45.10 -15.06
C SER A 459 -10.10 46.47 -15.12
N GLY A 460 -10.06 47.09 -16.30
CA GLY A 460 -9.60 48.44 -16.51
C GLY A 460 -10.44 49.44 -15.69
N PRO A 461 -9.92 50.64 -15.38
CA PRO A 461 -10.56 51.56 -14.45
C PRO A 461 -11.81 52.20 -15.09
N GLU A 462 -12.96 51.56 -14.95
CA GLU A 462 -14.23 52.23 -15.16
C GLU A 462 -14.57 53.07 -13.94
N GLY A 463 -14.58 54.40 -14.21
CA GLY A 463 -15.45 55.37 -13.55
C GLY A 463 -15.27 55.57 -12.05
N ARG A 464 -14.23 56.30 -11.62
CA ARG A 464 -14.34 57.06 -10.36
C ARG A 464 -15.12 58.37 -10.62
N PRO A 465 -16.23 58.67 -9.90
CA PRO A 465 -16.88 59.97 -9.96
C PRO A 465 -15.96 61.04 -9.39
N GLY A 466 -15.80 62.15 -10.14
CA GLY A 466 -14.90 63.24 -9.82
C GLY A 466 -15.21 63.88 -8.46
N ILE A 467 -14.21 63.95 -7.62
CA ILE A 467 -14.17 64.82 -6.45
C ILE A 467 -13.41 66.09 -6.88
N LYS A 468 -14.11 67.25 -6.89
CA LYS A 468 -13.54 68.58 -7.17
C LYS A 468 -12.52 68.95 -6.08
N PRO A 469 -11.39 69.59 -6.43
CA PRO A 469 -10.43 70.07 -5.44
C PRO A 469 -10.97 71.29 -4.70
N VAL A 470 -10.93 71.28 -3.38
CA VAL A 470 -11.14 72.52 -2.53
C VAL A 470 -9.77 73.14 -2.31
N SER A 471 -9.64 74.31 -2.77
CA SER A 471 -8.50 75.22 -2.56
C SER A 471 -8.58 75.91 -1.18
N GLY A 472 -7.52 75.92 -0.42
CA GLY A 472 -7.34 76.68 0.81
C GLY A 472 -5.89 76.66 1.29
N PRO A 473 -5.29 77.71 1.83
CA PRO A 473 -3.89 78.04 1.63
C PRO A 473 -2.92 77.57 2.74
N MET A 474 -1.65 77.59 2.37
CA MET A 474 -0.42 77.37 3.11
C MET A 474 -0.35 78.08 4.47
N THR A 475 0.26 77.41 5.45
CA THR A 475 1.21 78.06 6.37
C THR A 475 2.36 77.07 6.67
N ALA A 476 3.57 77.62 6.46
CA ALA A 476 4.85 77.03 6.76
C ALA A 476 5.22 77.22 8.23
N SER A 477 5.92 76.26 8.84
CA SER A 477 6.92 76.62 9.85
C SER A 477 7.98 75.51 9.87
N ALA A 478 9.20 75.99 9.67
CA ALA A 478 10.45 75.26 9.78
C ALA A 478 10.87 75.20 11.26
N THR A 479 11.66 74.16 11.60
CA THR A 479 12.89 74.20 12.42
C THR A 479 13.46 72.84 12.56
N GLU A 480 14.63 72.63 11.96
CA GLU A 480 15.98 72.47 12.52
C GLU A 480 16.34 71.13 13.13
N THR A 481 17.27 70.49 12.45
CA THR A 481 18.30 69.54 12.95
C THR A 481 19.27 70.24 13.92
N PRO A 482 20.13 69.55 14.72
CA PRO A 482 21.14 68.63 14.22
C PRO A 482 21.67 67.54 15.23
N GLY A 483 22.45 66.60 14.72
CA GLY A 483 23.80 66.37 15.20
C GLY A 483 24.19 65.00 15.75
N THR A 484 25.11 64.34 15.02
CA THR A 484 26.33 63.68 15.46
C THR A 484 26.22 62.52 16.50
N GLY A 485 26.84 61.39 16.40
CA GLY A 485 28.09 60.94 15.85
C GLY A 485 28.44 59.56 16.35
N ASN A 486 29.37 59.00 15.63
CA ASN A 486 30.46 58.11 16.00
C ASN A 486 30.21 56.59 16.18
N ARG A 487 30.73 55.82 15.26
CA ARG A 487 31.87 54.85 15.25
C ARG A 487 32.13 54.14 16.57
N ASP A 488 32.18 52.77 16.51
CA ASP A 488 33.47 52.06 16.59
C ASP A 488 33.30 50.55 16.26
N GLU A 489 34.32 50.11 15.59
CA GLU A 489 34.74 48.78 15.19
C GLU A 489 35.04 47.85 16.40
N MET A 490 34.98 46.56 16.15
CA MET A 490 35.95 45.51 16.45
C MET A 490 35.28 44.13 16.29
N SER A 491 35.63 43.27 15.39
CA SER A 491 36.83 42.46 15.10
C SER A 491 37.07 41.32 16.08
N TYR A 492 37.38 40.13 15.49
CA TYR A 492 37.92 38.87 16.02
C TYR A 492 36.91 37.88 16.65
N GLY A 493 36.98 36.55 16.40
CA GLY A 493 37.97 35.70 15.79
C GLY A 493 37.55 34.25 15.84
N LYS A 494 38.16 33.47 15.02
CA LYS A 494 38.13 32.04 14.81
C LYS A 494 38.19 31.18 16.07
N ARG A 495 37.42 30.15 16.17
CA ARG A 495 37.87 28.73 16.18
C ARG A 495 36.76 27.79 15.76
#